data_1e38388eb10be1dea514f3df7863a23e
#
_entry.id   1e38388eb10be1dea514f3df7863a23e
#
_cell.length_a   1.000
_cell.length_b   1.000
_cell.length_c   1.000
_cell.angle_alpha   90.00
_cell.angle_beta   90.00
_cell.angle_gamma   90.00
#
_symmetry.space_group_name_H-M   'P 1'
#
loop_
_entity.id
_entity.type
_entity.pdbx_description
1 polymer ?
#
loop_
_entity_poly.entity_id
_entity_poly.type
_entity_poly.pdbx_seq_one_letter_code
_entity_poly.pdbx_strand_id
1 'polypeptide(L)'
;MIKVEDLNNQTKSEINPTTFPDGTKLIKYNRTFAEGAYRITWLYDNDGELFQLIALVKHLKSKARCRIWLNLPYVPNARMDRVKNSDEVFTLKAFADTINWLGFEGVTICNPHSTVSEALFDGVRVDFDCVKEDVKHIIETSLDKIDVLYFPDEGACKRYSDILAPLGLLVAFGIKKRDWKTGKILGIDIAGFDDLKGKNVLMVDDICAYGGTFYYSACALKDKGANDISCYVTHLENSVMDKEKGKLIQGDLIKTIYATNSIFRGTNGNGLVPNKIKIIREF
;
A
#
# COMPACT_ATOMS: atom_id res chain seq x y z
N MET A 1 -9.54 9.56 3.97
CA MET A 1 -10.77 9.09 4.70
C MET A 1 -10.39 8.64 6.11
N ILE A 2 -11.08 9.13 7.15
CA ILE A 2 -10.81 8.78 8.55
C ILE A 2 -12.04 8.09 9.14
N LYS A 3 -11.85 6.89 9.69
CA LYS A 3 -12.88 6.11 10.39
C LYS A 3 -12.53 6.02 11.87
N VAL A 4 -13.52 6.12 12.75
CA VAL A 4 -13.36 5.96 14.20
C VAL A 4 -14.21 4.78 14.65
N GLU A 5 -13.60 3.84 15.34
CA GLU A 5 -14.25 2.70 15.98
C GLU A 5 -14.18 2.86 17.50
N ASP A 6 -15.31 2.83 18.16
CA ASP A 6 -15.41 2.70 19.62
C ASP A 6 -15.30 1.20 19.95
N LEU A 7 -14.19 0.82 20.56
CA LEU A 7 -13.89 -0.58 20.87
C LEU A 7 -14.71 -1.13 22.05
N ASN A 8 -15.30 -0.26 22.88
CA ASN A 8 -16.16 -0.69 23.97
C ASN A 8 -17.57 -1.08 23.47
N ASN A 9 -18.09 -0.29 22.52
CA ASN A 9 -19.44 -0.46 21.99
C ASN A 9 -19.48 -1.10 20.61
N GLN A 10 -18.31 -1.43 20.04
CA GLN A 10 -18.15 -2.01 18.70
C GLN A 10 -18.85 -1.20 17.59
N THR A 11 -18.86 0.14 17.74
CA THR A 11 -19.53 1.03 16.79
C THR A 11 -18.53 1.77 15.95
N LYS A 12 -18.78 1.85 14.63
CA LYS A 12 -17.93 2.54 13.66
C LYS A 12 -18.61 3.83 13.16
N SER A 13 -17.81 4.85 12.93
CA SER A 13 -18.23 6.12 12.35
C SER A 13 -17.17 6.62 11.38
N GLU A 14 -17.60 7.11 10.24
CA GLU A 14 -16.73 7.78 9.28
C GLU A 14 -16.77 9.29 9.52
N ILE A 15 -15.64 9.95 9.40
CA ILE A 15 -15.51 11.38 9.51
C ILE A 15 -15.66 12.00 8.13
N ASN A 16 -16.77 12.70 7.91
CA ASN A 16 -17.08 13.39 6.66
C ASN A 16 -17.02 14.91 6.90
N PRO A 17 -15.86 15.58 6.68
CA PRO A 17 -15.71 16.99 6.95
C PRO A 17 -16.43 17.84 5.89
N THR A 18 -17.09 18.92 6.33
CA THR A 18 -17.62 19.95 5.45
C THR A 18 -16.54 21.00 5.20
N THR A 19 -16.39 21.45 3.97
CA THR A 19 -15.42 22.49 3.61
C THR A 19 -16.08 23.87 3.66
N PHE A 20 -15.48 24.81 4.38
CA PHE A 20 -15.87 26.22 4.33
C PHE A 20 -15.36 26.91 3.07
N PRO A 21 -15.91 28.10 2.70
CA PRO A 21 -15.45 28.82 1.51
C PRO A 21 -13.96 29.17 1.49
N ASP A 22 -13.34 29.34 2.65
CA ASP A 22 -11.90 29.60 2.82
C ASP A 22 -11.03 28.35 2.69
N GLY A 23 -11.63 27.16 2.43
CA GLY A 23 -10.95 25.89 2.29
C GLY A 23 -10.76 25.12 3.62
N THR A 24 -11.02 25.73 4.77
CA THR A 24 -10.90 25.05 6.08
C THR A 24 -12.02 24.02 6.27
N LYS A 25 -11.84 23.11 7.24
CA LYS A 25 -12.75 21.97 7.45
C LYS A 25 -13.51 22.08 8.75
N LEU A 26 -14.83 21.93 8.67
CA LEU A 26 -15.66 21.62 9.82
C LEU A 26 -15.68 20.09 10.00
N ILE A 27 -15.08 19.62 11.10
CA ILE A 27 -15.05 18.21 11.46
C ILE A 27 -16.14 17.95 12.50
N LYS A 28 -17.04 17.02 12.20
CA LYS A 28 -18.07 16.58 13.13
C LYS A 28 -17.89 15.11 13.45
N TYR A 29 -17.90 14.79 14.73
CA TYR A 29 -18.05 13.44 15.21
C TYR A 29 -19.39 13.34 15.94
N ASN A 30 -20.33 12.65 15.32
CA ASN A 30 -21.74 12.68 15.72
C ASN A 30 -22.06 11.69 16.86
N ARG A 31 -21.14 11.48 17.79
CA ARG A 31 -21.34 10.58 18.93
C ARG A 31 -20.90 11.23 20.22
N THR A 32 -21.55 10.83 21.31
CA THR A 32 -21.10 11.21 22.67
C THR A 32 -19.84 10.45 22.99
N PHE A 33 -18.78 11.17 23.41
CA PHE A 33 -17.55 10.56 23.88
C PHE A 33 -17.72 10.07 25.31
N ALA A 34 -17.38 8.81 25.53
CA ALA A 34 -17.21 8.22 26.83
C ALA A 34 -15.73 7.92 27.09
N GLU A 35 -15.37 7.74 28.33
CA GLU A 35 -14.07 7.12 28.67
C GLU A 35 -13.98 5.75 27.99
N GLY A 36 -12.83 5.43 27.37
CA GLY A 36 -12.72 4.15 26.70
C GLY A 36 -11.58 4.03 25.71
N ALA A 37 -11.72 3.00 24.88
CA ALA A 37 -10.75 2.61 23.88
C ALA A 37 -11.30 2.88 22.47
N TYR A 38 -10.50 3.55 21.65
CA TYR A 38 -10.87 3.92 20.29
C TYR A 38 -9.80 3.46 19.31
N ARG A 39 -10.21 3.04 18.13
CA ARG A 39 -9.32 2.83 17.00
C ARG A 39 -9.64 3.83 15.90
N ILE A 40 -8.64 4.56 15.45
CA ILE A 40 -8.74 5.41 14.27
C ILE A 40 -8.10 4.66 13.11
N THR A 41 -8.85 4.43 12.02
CA THR A 41 -8.30 3.94 10.76
C THR A 41 -8.22 5.12 9.80
N TRP A 42 -7.01 5.44 9.35
CA TRP A 42 -6.81 6.50 8.38
C TRP A 42 -6.37 5.93 7.03
N LEU A 43 -7.30 5.93 6.09
CA LEU A 43 -7.04 5.64 4.68
C LEU A 43 -6.64 6.96 4.02
N TYR A 44 -5.34 7.15 3.85
CA TYR A 44 -4.75 8.38 3.34
C TYR A 44 -5.22 8.71 1.91
N ASP A 45 -5.63 9.95 1.68
CA ASP A 45 -5.94 10.52 0.36
C ASP A 45 -5.02 11.71 0.04
N ASN A 46 -4.78 12.60 1.02
CA ASN A 46 -3.96 13.79 0.85
C ASN A 46 -3.47 14.35 2.19
N ASP A 47 -2.46 15.22 2.14
CA ASP A 47 -1.83 15.81 3.33
C ASP A 47 -2.78 16.66 4.18
N GLY A 48 -3.85 17.23 3.59
CA GLY A 48 -4.84 18.00 4.34
C GLY A 48 -5.60 17.17 5.39
N GLU A 49 -5.64 15.85 5.23
CA GLU A 49 -6.25 14.95 6.21
C GLU A 49 -5.41 14.80 7.48
N LEU A 50 -4.09 15.06 7.43
CA LEU A 50 -3.24 15.05 8.63
C LEU A 50 -3.73 16.09 9.66
N PHE A 51 -4.09 17.30 9.22
CA PHE A 51 -4.67 18.29 10.12
C PHE A 51 -6.00 17.84 10.73
N GLN A 52 -6.82 17.15 9.94
CA GLN A 52 -8.09 16.59 10.42
C GLN A 52 -7.85 15.51 11.49
N LEU A 53 -6.85 14.63 11.28
CA LEU A 53 -6.46 13.63 12.26
C LEU A 53 -5.97 14.29 13.56
N ILE A 54 -5.10 15.30 13.46
CA ILE A 54 -4.60 16.06 14.62
C ILE A 54 -5.77 16.66 15.41
N ALA A 55 -6.69 17.36 14.73
CA ALA A 55 -7.82 18.00 15.37
C ALA A 55 -8.76 16.99 16.05
N LEU A 56 -9.02 15.86 15.40
CA LEU A 56 -9.85 14.78 15.93
C LEU A 56 -9.23 14.15 17.18
N VAL A 57 -7.95 13.78 17.14
CA VAL A 57 -7.25 13.16 18.28
C VAL A 57 -7.22 14.11 19.47
N LYS A 58 -6.90 15.40 19.25
CA LYS A 58 -6.93 16.41 20.31
C LYS A 58 -8.34 16.59 20.89
N HIS A 59 -9.36 16.59 20.06
CA HIS A 59 -10.74 16.68 20.52
C HIS A 59 -11.12 15.47 21.39
N LEU A 60 -10.82 14.24 20.95
CA LEU A 60 -11.05 13.02 21.71
C LEU A 60 -10.37 13.08 23.09
N LYS A 61 -9.07 13.39 23.12
CA LYS A 61 -8.28 13.47 24.36
C LYS A 61 -8.71 14.59 25.31
N SER A 62 -9.35 15.68 24.79
CA SER A 62 -9.86 16.79 25.61
C SER A 62 -11.20 16.50 26.30
N LYS A 63 -11.97 15.53 25.83
CA LYS A 63 -13.34 15.27 26.31
C LYS A 63 -13.41 14.14 27.34
N ALA A 64 -12.51 13.15 27.24
CA ALA A 64 -12.50 12.01 28.14
C ALA A 64 -11.11 11.37 28.22
N ARG A 65 -10.89 10.50 29.23
CA ARG A 65 -9.70 9.64 29.28
C ARG A 65 -9.83 8.55 28.23
N CYS A 66 -9.33 8.84 27.00
CA CYS A 66 -9.39 7.92 25.89
C CYS A 66 -8.02 7.31 25.60
N ARG A 67 -7.98 5.98 25.43
CA ARG A 67 -6.87 5.28 24.81
C ARG A 67 -7.15 5.16 23.32
N ILE A 68 -6.23 5.61 22.48
CA ILE A 68 -6.44 5.69 21.05
C ILE A 68 -5.34 4.94 20.32
N TRP A 69 -5.70 3.98 19.47
CA TRP A 69 -4.83 3.29 18.53
C TRP A 69 -5.03 3.86 17.13
N LEU A 70 -3.93 3.97 16.39
CA LEU A 70 -3.96 4.34 14.97
C LEU A 70 -3.74 3.10 14.11
N ASN A 71 -4.68 2.83 13.20
CA ASN A 71 -4.48 1.92 12.08
C ASN A 71 -4.20 2.76 10.83
N LEU A 72 -2.98 2.68 10.31
CA LEU A 72 -2.45 3.42 9.18
C LEU A 72 -2.02 2.44 8.09
N PRO A 73 -2.95 1.88 7.30
CA PRO A 73 -2.61 0.84 6.32
C PRO A 73 -1.53 1.27 5.35
N TYR A 74 -1.59 2.48 4.82
CA TYR A 74 -0.54 3.08 4.01
C TYR A 74 0.18 4.17 4.81
N VAL A 75 1.51 4.16 4.79
CA VAL A 75 2.34 5.19 5.42
C VAL A 75 2.59 6.33 4.43
N PRO A 76 2.01 7.54 4.63
CA PRO A 76 2.34 8.70 3.83
C PRO A 76 3.84 9.02 3.86
N ASN A 77 4.37 9.53 2.76
CA ASN A 77 5.78 9.85 2.61
C ASN A 77 6.75 8.64 2.66
N ALA A 78 6.26 7.39 2.65
CA ALA A 78 7.08 6.18 2.81
C ALA A 78 8.24 6.07 1.81
N ARG A 79 8.13 6.69 0.61
CA ARG A 79 9.20 6.69 -0.39
C ARG A 79 10.34 7.66 -0.09
N MET A 80 10.13 8.62 0.82
CA MET A 80 11.16 9.51 1.36
C MET A 80 11.78 8.92 2.62
N ASP A 81 12.29 7.70 2.50
CA ASP A 81 12.90 6.92 3.59
C ASP A 81 14.39 7.24 3.82
N ARG A 82 14.95 8.10 3.01
CA ARG A 82 16.35 8.57 3.09
C ARG A 82 16.51 9.90 2.36
N VAL A 83 17.48 10.68 2.81
CA VAL A 83 17.97 11.90 2.16
C VAL A 83 19.16 11.53 1.30
N LYS A 84 19.13 11.87 0.01
CA LYS A 84 20.25 11.63 -0.95
C LYS A 84 21.06 12.90 -1.18
N ASN A 85 20.41 14.04 -1.16
CA ASN A 85 21.00 15.36 -1.42
C ASN A 85 20.68 16.31 -0.25
N SER A 86 21.54 17.27 -0.01
CA SER A 86 21.42 18.20 1.13
C SER A 86 20.22 19.15 1.06
N ASP A 87 19.62 19.31 -0.11
CA ASP A 87 18.41 20.11 -0.37
C ASP A 87 17.10 19.33 -0.25
N GLU A 88 17.17 18.02 -0.02
CA GLU A 88 15.99 17.18 0.20
C GLU A 88 15.52 17.25 1.66
N VAL A 89 14.21 17.31 1.86
CA VAL A 89 13.59 17.26 3.19
C VAL A 89 13.17 15.83 3.51
N PHE A 90 13.56 15.31 4.68
CA PHE A 90 13.15 13.98 5.12
C PHE A 90 11.69 14.00 5.61
N THR A 91 10.75 14.02 4.67
CA THR A 91 9.31 14.19 4.96
C THR A 91 8.72 13.01 5.73
N LEU A 92 9.20 11.78 5.52
CA LEU A 92 8.77 10.61 6.31
C LEU A 92 9.08 10.79 7.79
N LYS A 93 10.28 11.34 8.13
CA LYS A 93 10.61 11.60 9.52
C LYS A 93 9.71 12.68 10.13
N ALA A 94 9.49 13.79 9.44
CA ALA A 94 8.61 14.85 9.90
C ALA A 94 7.16 14.35 10.13
N PHE A 95 6.69 13.49 9.24
CA PHE A 95 5.39 12.82 9.37
C PHE A 95 5.35 11.91 10.61
N ALA A 96 6.35 11.04 10.79
CA ALA A 96 6.42 10.12 11.93
C ALA A 96 6.51 10.88 13.25
N ASP A 97 7.33 11.95 13.33
CA ASP A 97 7.44 12.80 14.52
C ASP A 97 6.07 13.41 14.90
N THR A 98 5.27 13.80 13.90
CA THR A 98 3.90 14.33 14.10
C THR A 98 2.97 13.24 14.65
N ILE A 99 3.01 12.03 14.11
CA ILE A 99 2.20 10.91 14.59
C ILE A 99 2.61 10.52 16.03
N ASN A 100 3.91 10.44 16.32
CA ASN A 100 4.43 10.14 17.65
C ASN A 100 3.98 11.21 18.68
N TRP A 101 4.06 12.51 18.30
CA TRP A 101 3.58 13.60 19.15
C TRP A 101 2.08 13.50 19.49
N LEU A 102 1.26 12.93 18.63
CA LEU A 102 -0.16 12.70 18.93
C LEU A 102 -0.37 11.68 20.05
N GLY A 103 0.64 10.88 20.39
CA GLY A 103 0.64 9.96 21.54
C GLY A 103 -0.45 8.90 21.44
N PHE A 104 -0.44 8.12 20.38
CA PHE A 104 -1.25 6.91 20.27
C PHE A 104 -0.72 5.82 21.20
N GLU A 105 -1.60 4.94 21.69
CA GLU A 105 -1.22 3.74 22.46
C GLU A 105 -0.45 2.73 21.59
N GLY A 106 -0.64 2.79 20.29
CA GLY A 106 0.09 2.03 19.29
C GLY A 106 -0.34 2.41 17.89
N VAL A 107 0.56 2.19 16.94
CA VAL A 107 0.36 2.46 15.51
C VAL A 107 0.49 1.14 14.76
N THR A 108 -0.53 0.74 14.02
CA THR A 108 -0.46 -0.42 13.11
C THR A 108 -0.27 0.07 11.69
N ILE A 109 0.77 -0.41 11.02
CA ILE A 109 1.05 -0.15 9.60
C ILE A 109 1.05 -1.45 8.82
N CYS A 110 0.60 -1.43 7.56
CA CYS A 110 0.54 -2.64 6.73
C CYS A 110 1.60 -2.56 5.64
N ASN A 111 2.43 -3.60 5.54
CA ASN A 111 3.42 -3.79 4.48
C ASN A 111 4.18 -2.49 4.11
N PRO A 112 4.91 -1.87 5.03
CA PRO A 112 5.57 -0.59 4.78
C PRO A 112 6.64 -0.70 3.70
N HIS A 113 6.87 0.39 2.98
CA HIS A 113 7.85 0.45 1.88
C HIS A 113 9.27 0.11 2.32
N SER A 114 9.65 0.47 3.53
CA SER A 114 10.96 0.16 4.10
C SER A 114 10.90 0.01 5.62
N THR A 115 11.92 -0.63 6.19
CA THR A 115 12.10 -0.76 7.66
C THR A 115 12.33 0.59 8.36
N VAL A 116 12.63 1.65 7.61
CA VAL A 116 12.75 3.00 8.16
C VAL A 116 11.41 3.46 8.77
N SER A 117 10.29 3.11 8.14
CA SER A 117 8.97 3.39 8.71
C SER A 117 8.80 2.74 10.08
N GLU A 118 9.25 1.49 10.25
CA GLU A 118 9.20 0.79 11.54
C GLU A 118 10.07 1.48 12.60
N ALA A 119 11.25 1.94 12.21
CA ALA A 119 12.19 2.59 13.14
C ALA A 119 11.75 3.99 13.59
N LEU A 120 10.89 4.67 12.82
CA LEU A 120 10.49 6.05 13.10
C LEU A 120 9.22 6.17 13.93
N PHE A 121 8.34 5.19 13.94
CA PHE A 121 7.09 5.26 14.72
C PHE A 121 7.25 4.62 16.09
N ASP A 122 6.80 5.32 17.14
CA ASP A 122 6.74 4.80 18.50
C ASP A 122 5.61 3.76 18.64
N GLY A 123 5.91 2.63 19.30
CA GLY A 123 4.92 1.59 19.58
C GLY A 123 4.31 0.98 18.31
N VAL A 124 5.07 0.92 17.22
CA VAL A 124 4.60 0.41 15.94
C VAL A 124 4.41 -1.10 15.96
N ARG A 125 3.32 -1.55 15.34
CA ARG A 125 3.10 -2.93 14.90
C ARG A 125 3.05 -2.98 13.40
N VAL A 126 3.92 -3.77 12.80
CA VAL A 126 3.88 -4.02 11.35
C VAL A 126 3.03 -5.26 11.09
N ASP A 127 2.04 -5.09 10.23
CA ASP A 127 1.20 -6.19 9.75
C ASP A 127 1.71 -6.66 8.38
N PHE A 128 2.49 -7.73 8.38
CA PHE A 128 2.87 -8.47 7.18
C PHE A 128 1.97 -9.69 6.92
N ASP A 129 1.14 -10.09 7.90
CA ASP A 129 0.21 -11.19 7.72
C ASP A 129 -0.82 -10.86 6.63
N CYS A 130 -1.14 -9.56 6.44
CA CYS A 130 -2.00 -9.12 5.35
C CYS A 130 -1.49 -9.59 3.97
N VAL A 131 -0.18 -9.51 3.69
CA VAL A 131 0.39 -9.94 2.40
C VAL A 131 0.25 -11.45 2.22
N LYS A 132 0.58 -12.23 3.26
CA LYS A 132 0.48 -13.69 3.23
C LYS A 132 -0.95 -14.16 3.02
N GLU A 133 -1.88 -13.59 3.76
CA GLU A 133 -3.32 -13.91 3.65
C GLU A 133 -3.87 -13.54 2.28
N ASP A 134 -3.53 -12.35 1.77
CA ASP A 134 -4.00 -11.88 0.48
C ASP A 134 -3.46 -12.73 -0.68
N VAL A 135 -2.15 -13.04 -0.66
CA VAL A 135 -1.54 -13.91 -1.67
C VAL A 135 -2.12 -15.33 -1.60
N LYS A 136 -2.32 -15.86 -0.39
CA LYS A 136 -3.00 -17.16 -0.20
C LYS A 136 -4.41 -17.12 -0.78
N HIS A 137 -5.20 -16.10 -0.47
CA HIS A 137 -6.54 -15.93 -1.01
C HIS A 137 -6.55 -15.88 -2.55
N ILE A 138 -5.60 -15.15 -3.16
CA ILE A 138 -5.46 -15.11 -4.62
C ILE A 138 -5.20 -16.51 -5.19
N ILE A 139 -4.28 -17.27 -4.58
CA ILE A 139 -3.94 -18.63 -5.03
C ILE A 139 -5.17 -19.56 -4.95
N GLU A 140 -5.94 -19.45 -3.87
CA GLU A 140 -7.12 -20.30 -3.62
C GLU A 140 -8.32 -19.93 -4.49
N THR A 141 -8.46 -18.67 -4.89
CA THR A 141 -9.65 -18.15 -5.61
C THR A 141 -9.39 -17.84 -7.08
N SER A 142 -8.14 -17.86 -7.52
CA SER A 142 -7.79 -17.64 -8.92
C SER A 142 -8.32 -18.78 -9.79
N LEU A 143 -8.91 -18.43 -10.93
CA LEU A 143 -9.38 -19.42 -11.91
C LEU A 143 -8.22 -20.23 -12.51
N ASP A 144 -7.05 -19.61 -12.61
CA ASP A 144 -5.85 -20.22 -13.13
C ASP A 144 -4.90 -20.52 -12.00
N LYS A 145 -4.32 -21.73 -12.03
CA LYS A 145 -3.31 -22.12 -11.06
C LYS A 145 -2.11 -21.19 -11.14
N ILE A 146 -1.72 -20.57 -10.02
CA ILE A 146 -0.47 -19.83 -9.90
C ILE A 146 0.68 -20.84 -9.70
N ASP A 147 1.70 -20.77 -10.54
CA ASP A 147 2.87 -21.65 -10.47
C ASP A 147 4.11 -20.98 -9.85
N VAL A 148 4.25 -19.66 -10.06
CA VAL A 148 5.44 -18.90 -9.69
C VAL A 148 5.07 -17.60 -9.01
N LEU A 149 5.72 -17.29 -7.89
CA LEU A 149 5.76 -15.96 -7.30
C LEU A 149 6.96 -15.21 -7.90
N TYR A 150 6.73 -14.00 -8.34
CA TYR A 150 7.78 -13.14 -8.88
C TYR A 150 7.87 -11.84 -8.08
N PHE A 151 9.08 -11.48 -7.69
CA PHE A 151 9.38 -10.23 -7.01
C PHE A 151 10.10 -9.27 -7.96
N PRO A 152 9.65 -8.01 -8.12
CA PRO A 152 10.21 -7.10 -9.13
C PRO A 152 11.67 -6.70 -8.93
N ASP A 153 12.22 -6.93 -7.73
CA ASP A 153 13.64 -6.74 -7.43
C ASP A 153 14.10 -7.55 -6.21
N GLU A 154 15.40 -7.49 -5.93
CA GLU A 154 16.02 -8.19 -4.81
C GLU A 154 15.49 -7.72 -3.44
N GLY A 155 15.12 -6.44 -3.31
CA GLY A 155 14.55 -5.89 -2.08
C GLY A 155 13.19 -6.51 -1.75
N ALA A 156 12.31 -6.59 -2.76
CA ALA A 156 11.02 -7.28 -2.63
C ALA A 156 11.22 -8.78 -2.36
N CYS A 157 12.19 -9.43 -3.05
CA CYS A 157 12.52 -10.83 -2.81
C CYS A 157 12.93 -11.07 -1.35
N LYS A 158 13.86 -10.29 -0.79
CA LYS A 158 14.29 -10.40 0.61
C LYS A 158 13.14 -10.17 1.59
N ARG A 159 12.22 -9.25 1.27
CA ARG A 159 11.09 -8.92 2.13
C ARG A 159 10.04 -10.04 2.20
N TYR A 160 9.73 -10.66 1.07
CA TYR A 160 8.58 -11.55 0.97
C TYR A 160 8.91 -13.04 0.94
N SER A 161 10.15 -13.45 0.64
CA SER A 161 10.49 -14.86 0.50
C SER A 161 10.14 -15.69 1.73
N ASP A 162 10.53 -15.24 2.92
CA ASP A 162 10.27 -15.98 4.15
C ASP A 162 8.76 -15.96 4.51
N ILE A 163 8.09 -14.82 4.27
CA ILE A 163 6.66 -14.63 4.57
C ILE A 163 5.80 -15.55 3.69
N LEU A 164 6.17 -15.70 2.42
CA LEU A 164 5.42 -16.47 1.43
C LEU A 164 5.94 -17.90 1.23
N ALA A 165 7.09 -18.26 1.80
CA ALA A 165 7.65 -19.63 1.72
C ALA A 165 6.65 -20.73 2.11
N PRO A 166 5.78 -20.56 3.15
CA PRO A 166 4.80 -21.58 3.50
C PRO A 166 3.76 -21.90 2.43
N LEU A 167 3.63 -21.06 1.38
CA LEU A 167 2.71 -21.30 0.26
C LEU A 167 3.26 -22.32 -0.73
N GLY A 168 4.56 -22.70 -0.66
CA GLY A 168 5.16 -23.80 -1.41
C GLY A 168 5.27 -23.54 -2.92
N LEU A 169 5.21 -22.26 -3.37
CA LEU A 169 5.37 -21.92 -4.78
C LEU A 169 6.82 -21.69 -5.16
N LEU A 170 7.10 -21.85 -6.43
CA LEU A 170 8.40 -21.50 -7.02
C LEU A 170 8.60 -19.97 -6.95
N VAL A 171 9.85 -19.53 -6.75
CA VAL A 171 10.19 -18.10 -6.60
C VAL A 171 11.15 -17.65 -7.68
N ALA A 172 10.84 -16.53 -8.33
CA ALA A 172 11.70 -15.80 -9.23
C ALA A 172 11.79 -14.33 -8.84
N PHE A 173 12.84 -13.62 -9.22
CA PHE A 173 12.93 -12.18 -9.00
C PHE A 173 13.66 -11.45 -10.10
N GLY A 174 13.41 -10.15 -10.23
CA GLY A 174 13.99 -9.28 -11.22
C GLY A 174 15.33 -8.69 -10.78
N ILE A 175 16.29 -8.67 -11.70
CA ILE A 175 17.55 -7.95 -11.56
C ILE A 175 17.54 -6.78 -12.54
N LYS A 176 17.41 -5.55 -12.02
CA LYS A 176 17.33 -4.34 -12.84
C LYS A 176 18.71 -3.97 -13.40
N LYS A 177 18.87 -4.03 -14.71
CA LYS A 177 20.04 -3.47 -15.41
C LYS A 177 19.85 -1.96 -15.53
N ARG A 178 20.80 -1.19 -14.99
CA ARG A 178 20.75 0.28 -15.04
C ARG A 178 21.94 0.82 -15.81
N ASP A 179 21.71 1.86 -16.59
CA ASP A 179 22.80 2.70 -17.10
C ASP A 179 23.47 3.40 -15.93
N TRP A 180 24.78 3.20 -15.80
CA TRP A 180 25.55 3.74 -14.68
C TRP A 180 25.64 5.27 -14.66
N LYS A 181 25.51 5.93 -15.83
CA LYS A 181 25.61 7.39 -15.96
C LYS A 181 24.29 8.09 -15.70
N THR A 182 23.19 7.51 -16.21
CA THR A 182 21.87 8.14 -16.18
C THR A 182 20.94 7.53 -15.15
N GLY A 183 21.27 6.36 -14.57
CA GLY A 183 20.39 5.59 -13.68
C GLY A 183 19.18 4.96 -14.38
N LYS A 184 19.05 5.15 -15.71
CA LYS A 184 17.91 4.63 -16.48
C LYS A 184 17.92 3.10 -16.51
N ILE A 185 16.73 2.49 -16.36
CA ILE A 185 16.57 1.04 -16.49
C ILE A 185 16.73 0.68 -17.97
N LEU A 186 17.72 -0.16 -18.27
CA LEU A 186 18.02 -0.70 -19.62
C LEU A 186 17.29 -2.00 -19.88
N GLY A 187 16.93 -2.74 -18.84
CA GLY A 187 16.25 -4.03 -18.90
C GLY A 187 16.11 -4.69 -17.55
N ILE A 188 15.43 -5.81 -17.52
CA ILE A 188 15.25 -6.65 -16.35
C ILE A 188 15.66 -8.08 -16.72
N ASP A 189 16.66 -8.63 -16.01
CA ASP A 189 16.92 -10.06 -16.04
C ASP A 189 16.08 -10.77 -14.97
N ILE A 190 15.73 -12.01 -15.22
CA ILE A 190 14.97 -12.83 -14.27
C ILE A 190 15.89 -13.88 -13.71
N ALA A 191 16.08 -13.86 -12.39
CA ALA A 191 16.77 -14.89 -11.64
C ALA A 191 15.78 -15.97 -11.16
N GLY A 192 16.28 -17.20 -11.00
CA GLY A 192 15.50 -18.34 -10.52
C GLY A 192 15.05 -19.29 -11.61
N PHE A 193 14.89 -18.83 -12.85
CA PHE A 193 14.45 -19.68 -13.98
C PHE A 193 15.09 -19.25 -15.30
N ASP A 194 15.50 -20.25 -16.09
CA ASP A 194 15.91 -20.05 -17.47
C ASP A 194 14.72 -20.02 -18.42
N ASP A 195 13.65 -20.78 -18.13
CA ASP A 195 12.45 -20.92 -18.92
C ASP A 195 11.20 -20.90 -17.99
N LEU A 196 10.18 -20.14 -18.39
CA LEU A 196 8.89 -20.05 -17.71
C LEU A 196 7.74 -20.54 -18.60
N LYS A 197 8.05 -21.32 -19.64
CA LYS A 197 7.08 -21.78 -20.64
C LYS A 197 5.85 -22.41 -19.99
N GLY A 198 4.67 -21.83 -20.28
CA GLY A 198 3.38 -22.27 -19.79
C GLY A 198 3.10 -22.03 -18.30
N LYS A 199 3.98 -21.33 -17.59
CA LYS A 199 3.80 -21.01 -16.16
C LYS A 199 2.96 -19.76 -15.99
N ASN A 200 2.02 -19.81 -15.02
CA ASN A 200 1.29 -18.64 -14.57
C ASN A 200 2.02 -17.97 -13.40
N VAL A 201 2.21 -16.67 -13.52
CA VAL A 201 3.06 -15.88 -12.60
C VAL A 201 2.21 -14.89 -11.83
N LEU A 202 2.38 -14.85 -10.52
CA LEU A 202 1.89 -13.77 -9.67
C LEU A 202 3.07 -12.88 -9.24
N MET A 203 3.10 -11.66 -9.73
CA MET A 203 4.05 -10.64 -9.28
C MET A 203 3.55 -10.04 -7.96
N VAL A 204 4.46 -9.85 -6.98
CA VAL A 204 4.12 -9.33 -5.64
C VAL A 204 5.03 -8.16 -5.30
N ASP A 205 4.45 -7.02 -4.88
CA ASP A 205 5.19 -5.86 -4.40
C ASP A 205 4.35 -5.05 -3.40
N ASP A 206 4.97 -4.06 -2.72
CA ASP A 206 4.30 -3.20 -1.76
C ASP A 206 3.48 -2.08 -2.41
N ILE A 207 4.06 -1.39 -3.40
CA ILE A 207 3.48 -0.16 -3.95
C ILE A 207 3.53 -0.13 -5.49
N CYS A 208 2.45 0.33 -6.09
CA CYS A 208 2.38 0.57 -7.52
C CYS A 208 1.77 1.94 -7.82
N ALA A 209 2.56 2.81 -8.48
CA ALA A 209 2.07 4.08 -9.02
C ALA A 209 1.59 3.90 -10.48
N TYR A 210 2.35 4.38 -11.45
CA TYR A 210 2.04 4.23 -12.89
C TYR A 210 2.24 2.81 -13.43
N GLY A 211 2.80 1.89 -12.64
CA GLY A 211 2.97 0.49 -13.01
C GLY A 211 4.19 0.17 -13.88
N GLY A 212 5.12 1.09 -14.04
CA GLY A 212 6.28 0.88 -14.92
C GLY A 212 7.11 -0.35 -14.56
N THR A 213 7.42 -0.55 -13.28
CA THR A 213 8.18 -1.73 -12.80
C THR A 213 7.48 -3.04 -13.18
N PHE A 214 6.19 -3.14 -12.90
CA PHE A 214 5.38 -4.33 -13.23
C PHE A 214 5.29 -4.56 -14.73
N TYR A 215 5.12 -3.50 -15.51
CA TYR A 215 5.06 -3.59 -16.97
C TYR A 215 6.34 -4.17 -17.57
N TYR A 216 7.50 -3.61 -17.21
CA TYR A 216 8.78 -4.11 -17.73
C TYR A 216 9.12 -5.51 -17.21
N SER A 217 8.76 -5.83 -15.97
CA SER A 217 8.88 -7.19 -15.44
C SER A 217 8.01 -8.17 -16.23
N ALA A 218 6.78 -7.79 -16.53
CA ALA A 218 5.87 -8.65 -17.29
C ALA A 218 6.36 -8.87 -18.73
N CYS A 219 6.93 -7.87 -19.40
CA CYS A 219 7.59 -8.06 -20.70
C CYS A 219 8.70 -9.11 -20.60
N ALA A 220 9.61 -8.98 -19.61
CA ALA A 220 10.70 -9.92 -19.42
C ALA A 220 10.20 -11.35 -19.07
N LEU A 221 9.12 -11.47 -18.30
CA LEU A 221 8.48 -12.76 -18.01
C LEU A 221 7.87 -13.39 -19.26
N LYS A 222 7.21 -12.59 -20.11
CA LYS A 222 6.68 -13.06 -21.41
C LYS A 222 7.78 -13.52 -22.36
N ASP A 223 8.90 -12.79 -22.40
CA ASP A 223 10.07 -13.18 -23.21
C ASP A 223 10.65 -14.55 -22.78
N LYS A 224 10.49 -14.92 -21.50
CA LYS A 224 10.83 -16.26 -20.97
C LYS A 224 9.68 -17.29 -21.11
N GLY A 225 8.60 -16.96 -21.79
CA GLY A 225 7.52 -17.90 -22.12
C GLY A 225 6.42 -18.02 -21.07
N ALA A 226 6.35 -17.10 -20.07
CA ALA A 226 5.27 -17.10 -19.10
C ALA A 226 3.89 -17.02 -19.79
N ASN A 227 2.95 -17.83 -19.29
CA ASN A 227 1.58 -17.86 -19.78
C ASN A 227 0.79 -16.66 -19.26
N ASP A 228 0.05 -16.77 -18.19
CA ASP A 228 -0.69 -15.67 -17.59
C ASP A 228 0.15 -14.96 -16.53
N ILE A 229 0.07 -13.64 -16.51
CA ILE A 229 0.75 -12.79 -15.54
C ILE A 229 -0.30 -11.94 -14.83
N SER A 230 -0.35 -12.06 -13.50
CA SER A 230 -1.14 -11.21 -12.62
C SER A 230 -0.23 -10.52 -11.62
N CYS A 231 -0.70 -9.50 -10.95
CA CYS A 231 0.05 -8.87 -9.88
C CYS A 231 -0.80 -8.65 -8.63
N TYR A 232 -0.14 -8.71 -7.47
CA TYR A 232 -0.65 -8.27 -6.18
C TYR A 232 0.16 -7.09 -5.70
N VAL A 233 -0.53 -6.05 -5.27
CA VAL A 233 0.05 -4.82 -4.75
C VAL A 233 -0.73 -4.38 -3.53
N THR A 234 -0.07 -4.28 -2.38
CA THR A 234 -0.74 -3.80 -1.17
C THR A 234 -1.24 -2.36 -1.35
N HIS A 235 -0.39 -1.48 -1.90
CA HIS A 235 -0.69 -0.05 -2.06
C HIS A 235 -0.74 0.34 -3.54
N LEU A 236 -1.90 0.18 -4.14
CA LEU A 236 -2.14 0.61 -5.53
C LEU A 236 -2.54 2.09 -5.53
N GLU A 237 -1.76 2.94 -6.19
CA GLU A 237 -2.10 4.35 -6.36
C GLU A 237 -3.11 4.56 -7.50
N ASN A 238 -3.95 5.60 -7.38
CA ASN A 238 -4.87 5.99 -8.45
C ASN A 238 -4.15 6.38 -9.75
N SER A 239 -2.87 6.75 -9.66
CA SER A 239 -2.02 7.06 -10.81
C SER A 239 -1.84 5.90 -11.80
N VAL A 240 -2.11 4.65 -11.39
CA VAL A 240 -2.17 3.49 -12.31
C VAL A 240 -3.18 3.68 -13.42
N MET A 241 -4.24 4.47 -13.17
CA MET A 241 -5.32 4.77 -14.10
C MET A 241 -5.05 5.98 -15.03
N ASP A 242 -3.89 6.61 -14.92
CA ASP A 242 -3.49 7.69 -15.81
C ASP A 242 -3.44 7.20 -17.26
N LYS A 243 -4.11 7.93 -18.18
CA LYS A 243 -4.26 7.51 -19.58
C LYS A 243 -2.96 7.56 -20.38
N GLU A 244 -2.02 8.42 -19.98
CA GLU A 244 -0.75 8.61 -20.70
C GLU A 244 0.38 7.79 -20.08
N LYS A 245 0.44 7.72 -18.74
CA LYS A 245 1.54 7.13 -17.97
C LYS A 245 1.21 5.75 -17.38
N GLY A 246 -0.06 5.46 -17.12
CA GLY A 246 -0.52 4.19 -16.56
C GLY A 246 -0.36 3.04 -17.54
N LYS A 247 0.63 2.19 -17.32
CA LYS A 247 0.98 1.10 -18.28
C LYS A 247 0.26 -0.21 -18.01
N LEU A 248 -0.18 -0.46 -16.77
CA LEU A 248 -0.71 -1.78 -16.38
C LEU A 248 -2.14 -2.04 -16.85
N ILE A 249 -2.94 -0.98 -16.99
CA ILE A 249 -4.35 -1.09 -17.38
C ILE A 249 -4.49 -1.25 -18.89
N GLN A 250 -3.54 -0.69 -19.63
CA GLN A 250 -3.54 -0.72 -21.09
C GLN A 250 -3.05 -2.08 -21.60
N GLY A 251 -3.77 -2.64 -22.59
CA GLY A 251 -3.41 -3.91 -23.22
C GLY A 251 -3.62 -5.14 -22.32
N ASP A 252 -3.19 -6.31 -22.81
CA ASP A 252 -3.47 -7.62 -22.22
C ASP A 252 -2.26 -8.28 -21.56
N LEU A 253 -1.17 -7.52 -21.35
CA LEU A 253 0.07 -8.04 -20.77
C LEU A 253 -0.12 -8.55 -19.34
N ILE A 254 -0.91 -7.83 -18.54
CA ILE A 254 -1.31 -8.20 -17.18
C ILE A 254 -2.78 -8.62 -17.19
N LYS A 255 -3.08 -9.81 -16.72
CA LYS A 255 -4.42 -10.37 -16.68
C LYS A 255 -5.27 -9.75 -15.56
N THR A 256 -4.74 -9.72 -14.34
CA THR A 256 -5.44 -9.20 -13.16
C THR A 256 -4.50 -8.44 -12.25
N ILE A 257 -4.98 -7.33 -11.69
CA ILE A 257 -4.30 -6.54 -10.66
C ILE A 257 -5.09 -6.72 -9.37
N TYR A 258 -4.55 -7.45 -8.41
CA TYR A 258 -5.11 -7.58 -7.07
C TYR A 258 -4.52 -6.49 -6.18
N ALA A 259 -5.36 -5.82 -5.42
CA ALA A 259 -4.93 -4.74 -4.53
C ALA A 259 -5.79 -4.65 -3.27
N THR A 260 -5.36 -3.80 -2.34
CA THR A 260 -6.17 -3.38 -1.20
C THR A 260 -6.73 -1.97 -1.42
N ASN A 261 -7.68 -1.56 -0.59
CA ASN A 261 -8.19 -0.20 -0.60
C ASN A 261 -7.36 0.79 0.25
N SER A 262 -6.13 0.43 0.63
CA SER A 262 -5.29 1.28 1.51
C SER A 262 -5.15 2.72 1.01
N ILE A 263 -4.90 2.90 -0.31
CA ILE A 263 -4.86 4.22 -0.99
C ILE A 263 -5.62 4.25 -2.31
N PHE A 264 -6.04 3.10 -2.85
CA PHE A 264 -6.80 3.07 -4.11
C PHE A 264 -8.26 3.44 -3.87
N ARG A 265 -8.77 4.42 -4.63
CA ARG A 265 -10.16 4.91 -4.54
C ARG A 265 -10.98 4.67 -5.80
N GLY A 266 -10.36 4.14 -6.84
CA GLY A 266 -11.06 3.70 -8.05
C GLY A 266 -11.66 4.80 -8.92
N THR A 267 -11.40 6.06 -8.66
CA THR A 267 -12.07 7.14 -9.39
C THR A 267 -11.12 7.90 -10.31
N ASN A 268 -11.32 7.72 -11.62
CA ASN A 268 -10.87 8.68 -12.64
C ASN A 268 -12.01 9.67 -12.96
N GLY A 269 -12.64 10.26 -11.96
CA GLY A 269 -13.75 11.19 -12.18
C GLY A 269 -15.07 10.56 -12.69
N ASN A 270 -15.04 9.35 -13.24
CA ASN A 270 -16.21 8.64 -13.81
C ASN A 270 -16.69 7.44 -12.96
N GLY A 271 -16.09 7.20 -11.80
CA GLY A 271 -16.56 6.20 -10.83
C GLY A 271 -16.38 4.73 -11.22
N LEU A 272 -15.83 4.41 -12.40
CA LEU A 272 -15.68 3.05 -12.87
C LEU A 272 -14.26 2.52 -12.59
N VAL A 273 -14.17 1.49 -11.78
CA VAL A 273 -12.94 0.69 -11.62
C VAL A 273 -12.82 -0.25 -12.82
N PRO A 274 -11.66 -0.30 -13.52
CA PRO A 274 -11.46 -1.27 -14.58
C PRO A 274 -11.66 -2.70 -14.08
N ASN A 275 -12.34 -3.56 -14.85
CA ASN A 275 -12.58 -4.96 -14.50
C ASN A 275 -11.29 -5.76 -14.19
N LYS A 276 -10.15 -5.27 -14.67
CA LYS A 276 -8.83 -5.84 -14.43
C LYS A 276 -8.34 -5.64 -12.98
N ILE A 277 -8.86 -4.64 -12.24
CA ILE A 277 -8.48 -4.36 -10.85
C ILE A 277 -9.49 -5.03 -9.93
N LYS A 278 -8.99 -5.84 -9.00
CA LYS A 278 -9.78 -6.50 -7.95
C LYS A 278 -9.29 -6.06 -6.58
N ILE A 279 -10.14 -5.41 -5.82
CA ILE A 279 -9.87 -5.10 -4.41
C ILE A 279 -10.21 -6.34 -3.59
N ILE A 280 -9.20 -6.92 -2.94
CA ILE A 280 -9.33 -8.18 -2.20
C ILE A 280 -9.29 -7.99 -0.69
N ARG A 281 -8.90 -6.81 -0.22
CA ARG A 281 -8.91 -6.43 1.20
C ARG A 281 -9.38 -4.99 1.35
N GLU A 282 -10.29 -4.79 2.32
CA GLU A 282 -10.72 -3.46 2.77
C GLU A 282 -10.33 -3.24 4.23
N PHE A 283 -9.80 -2.04 4.51
CA PHE A 283 -9.41 -1.59 5.85
C PHE A 283 -10.47 -0.72 6.53
#